data_52098325432348b64970d6da21f8feaa
#
_entry.id   52098325432348b64970d6da21f8feaa
#
_cell.length_a   1.000
_cell.length_b   1.000
_cell.length_c   1.000
_cell.angle_alpha   90.00
_cell.angle_beta   90.00
_cell.angle_gamma   90.00
#
_symmetry.space_group_name_H-M   'P 1'
#
loop_
_entity.id
_entity.type
_entity.pdbx_description
1 polymer ?
#
loop_
_entity_poly.entity_id
_entity_poly.type
_entity_poly.pdbx_seq_one_letter_code
_entity_poly.pdbx_strand_id
1 'polypeptide(L)'
;MKKVLAIVLSALLLVAALAGCASKSETASNDTPASTDTAASTDGKLEVLKVGASSTPHAEILEQVKDTLAAEGYDLQIVIYDDYVLPNQSLADGSLDANYFQHTPYLNSFNASNGTDLVAAAKIHYEPFGLYGNGVSSVADIAADATILIPADDSNETRALLLLPQEGLIELPADASAEKGVTTLDIVDAKGHDVQPLQADTVPAQLANSNPGTVAVINGNYALQAGLHASDALAIEDASGDAAQTYANIVACRAGEESSAKIQARVKAHQSDAVKEYIEKTYNGAVVAIF
;
A
#
# COMPACT_ATOMS: atom_id res chain seq x y z
N MET A 1 23.16 -52.53 0.48
CA MET A 1 24.36 -52.97 -0.26
C MET A 1 24.96 -51.68 -0.84
N LYS A 2 25.98 -51.24 -0.18
CA LYS A 2 27.36 -51.14 -0.64
C LYS A 2 27.54 -50.11 -1.76
N LYS A 3 28.15 -48.96 -1.40
CA LYS A 3 29.59 -48.61 -1.54
C LYS A 3 29.80 -47.82 -2.85
N VAL A 4 30.63 -46.78 -3.06
CA VAL A 4 31.87 -46.25 -2.47
C VAL A 4 32.12 -44.94 -3.25
N LEU A 5 32.41 -43.78 -2.69
CA LEU A 5 33.69 -43.15 -2.36
C LEU A 5 34.70 -42.99 -3.50
N ALA A 6 35.11 -41.78 -3.83
CA ALA A 6 36.46 -41.32 -4.17
C ALA A 6 36.45 -39.81 -4.49
N ILE A 7 36.97 -39.03 -3.73
CA ILE A 7 38.17 -38.25 -3.42
C ILE A 7 39.22 -38.28 -4.57
N VAL A 8 39.58 -37.12 -5.11
CA VAL A 8 40.98 -36.74 -5.39
C VAL A 8 41.19 -35.24 -5.39
N LEU A 9 42.09 -34.85 -4.59
CA LEU A 9 42.81 -33.64 -4.29
C LEU A 9 43.95 -33.42 -5.30
N SER A 10 44.28 -32.16 -5.65
CA SER A 10 45.61 -31.66 -6.04
C SER A 10 45.51 -30.15 -6.26
N ALA A 11 46.00 -29.32 -5.59
CA ALA A 11 47.21 -28.75 -4.96
C ALA A 11 48.38 -28.44 -5.91
N LEU A 12 48.91 -27.26 -5.72
CA LEU A 12 50.24 -26.68 -5.88
C LEU A 12 50.40 -25.63 -6.99
N LEU A 13 50.64 -24.36 -6.60
CA LEU A 13 51.90 -23.64 -6.30
C LEU A 13 52.68 -23.17 -7.55
N LEU A 14 53.13 -21.96 -7.73
CA LEU A 14 54.26 -21.16 -7.20
C LEU A 14 54.35 -19.80 -7.96
N VAL A 15 54.39 -18.59 -7.30
CA VAL A 15 55.52 -17.77 -6.82
C VAL A 15 56.46 -17.17 -7.89
N ALA A 16 56.62 -15.86 -7.88
CA ALA A 16 57.82 -15.01 -7.80
C ALA A 16 57.50 -13.61 -8.35
N ALA A 17 57.51 -12.53 -7.66
CA ALA A 17 58.52 -11.74 -6.97
C ALA A 17 59.56 -11.06 -7.89
N LEU A 18 59.69 -9.76 -7.73
CA LEU A 18 60.87 -8.88 -7.58
C LEU A 18 60.55 -7.48 -8.13
N ALA A 19 60.39 -6.45 -7.37
CA ALA A 19 61.38 -5.63 -6.64
C ALA A 19 62.06 -4.55 -7.53
N GLY A 20 62.02 -3.32 -7.08
CA GLY A 20 62.83 -2.20 -7.59
C GLY A 20 62.36 -0.86 -7.01
N CYS A 21 62.80 -0.52 -5.87
CA CYS A 21 63.57 0.62 -5.26
C CYS A 21 63.20 2.02 -5.73
N ALA A 22 62.64 2.80 -4.83
CA ALA A 22 63.20 3.88 -3.98
C ALA A 22 63.60 5.20 -4.64
N SER A 23 63.02 6.31 -4.19
CA SER A 23 63.74 7.44 -3.64
C SER A 23 62.80 8.46 -2.94
N LYS A 24 63.25 8.96 -1.81
CA LYS A 24 62.69 9.96 -0.90
C LYS A 24 62.53 11.35 -1.54
N SER A 25 61.52 12.12 -1.13
CA SER A 25 61.80 13.43 -0.50
C SER A 25 60.52 13.95 0.17
N GLU A 26 60.66 14.38 1.41
CA GLU A 26 59.68 15.05 2.26
C GLU A 26 59.41 16.47 1.78
N THR A 27 58.15 16.92 1.85
CA THR A 27 57.83 18.26 2.39
C THR A 27 56.35 18.28 2.81
N ALA A 28 56.11 18.63 4.07
CA ALA A 28 54.82 18.84 4.67
C ALA A 28 54.19 20.13 4.15
N SER A 29 52.88 20.08 3.86
CA SER A 29 52.01 21.25 3.95
C SER A 29 50.58 20.78 4.28
N ASN A 30 50.09 21.31 5.38
CA ASN A 30 48.71 21.24 5.83
C ASN A 30 47.79 21.84 4.77
N ASP A 31 46.80 21.07 4.32
CA ASP A 31 45.55 21.64 3.80
C ASP A 31 44.43 20.67 4.08
N THR A 32 43.41 21.20 4.74
CA THR A 32 42.11 20.58 5.06
C THR A 32 41.45 20.08 3.79
N PRO A 33 40.97 18.82 3.70
CA PRO A 33 40.17 18.44 2.56
C PRO A 33 38.75 18.99 2.73
N ALA A 34 38.38 19.92 1.86
CA ALA A 34 37.02 20.25 1.58
C ALA A 34 36.33 18.96 1.07
N SER A 35 35.25 18.57 1.73
CA SER A 35 34.33 17.56 1.22
C SER A 35 33.75 18.03 -0.11
N THR A 36 34.29 17.55 -1.19
CA THR A 36 33.61 17.57 -2.47
C THR A 36 32.62 16.43 -2.46
N ASP A 37 31.35 16.78 -2.28
CA ASP A 37 30.24 15.95 -2.72
C ASP A 37 30.49 15.63 -4.20
N THR A 38 30.99 14.43 -4.46
CA THR A 38 31.09 13.90 -5.79
C THR A 38 29.68 13.43 -6.17
N ALA A 39 28.92 14.32 -6.77
CA ALA A 39 27.77 13.91 -7.56
C ALA A 39 28.25 12.85 -8.56
N ALA A 40 27.86 11.63 -8.35
CA ALA A 40 28.14 10.52 -9.25
C ALA A 40 27.50 10.87 -10.62
N SER A 41 28.32 11.19 -11.57
CA SER A 41 27.96 11.23 -13.00
C SER A 41 27.65 9.79 -13.41
N THR A 42 26.38 9.39 -13.25
CA THR A 42 25.87 8.17 -13.87
C THR A 42 25.71 8.46 -15.35
N ASP A 43 26.18 7.55 -16.18
CA ASP A 43 26.21 7.49 -17.65
C ASP A 43 24.78 7.59 -18.28
N GLY A 44 24.03 8.63 -17.99
CA GLY A 44 22.71 8.94 -18.57
C GLY A 44 21.62 7.88 -18.34
N LYS A 45 21.89 6.81 -17.58
CA LYS A 45 20.93 5.76 -17.27
C LYS A 45 20.23 6.06 -15.96
N LEU A 46 18.90 6.15 -16.01
CA LEU A 46 18.07 6.33 -14.82
C LEU A 46 18.15 5.07 -13.93
N GLU A 47 18.13 5.28 -12.61
CA GLU A 47 18.00 4.19 -11.65
C GLU A 47 16.55 3.68 -11.62
N VAL A 48 16.35 2.36 -11.73
CA VAL A 48 15.01 1.78 -11.71
C VAL A 48 14.41 1.91 -10.31
N LEU A 49 13.16 2.39 -10.25
CA LEU A 49 12.30 2.43 -9.07
C LEU A 49 11.02 1.63 -9.38
N LYS A 50 10.95 0.38 -8.88
CA LYS A 50 9.78 -0.48 -9.07
C LYS A 50 8.79 -0.30 -7.95
N VAL A 51 7.54 0.05 -8.30
CA VAL A 51 6.47 0.31 -7.35
C VAL A 51 5.25 -0.54 -7.67
N GLY A 52 4.82 -1.36 -6.69
CA GLY A 52 3.56 -2.10 -6.76
C GLY A 52 2.38 -1.20 -6.40
N ALA A 53 1.29 -1.28 -7.18
CA ALA A 53 0.10 -0.44 -6.97
C ALA A 53 -1.17 -1.13 -7.45
N SER A 54 -2.33 -0.75 -6.91
CA SER A 54 -3.62 -1.03 -7.53
C SER A 54 -3.80 -0.15 -8.78
N SER A 55 -4.60 -0.57 -9.74
CA SER A 55 -4.77 0.12 -11.03
C SER A 55 -5.29 1.55 -10.86
N THR A 56 -6.34 1.75 -10.05
CA THR A 56 -6.91 3.06 -9.70
C THR A 56 -7.20 3.11 -8.20
N PRO A 57 -7.03 4.24 -7.51
CA PRO A 57 -6.45 5.49 -7.99
C PRO A 57 -4.90 5.48 -7.98
N HIS A 58 -4.27 4.46 -7.39
CA HIS A 58 -2.86 4.44 -7.01
C HIS A 58 -1.90 4.54 -8.19
N ALA A 59 -2.07 3.70 -9.23
CA ALA A 59 -1.21 3.76 -10.42
C ALA A 59 -1.44 5.05 -11.20
N GLU A 60 -2.68 5.55 -11.27
CA GLU A 60 -3.01 6.80 -11.94
C GLU A 60 -2.31 8.00 -11.28
N ILE A 61 -2.24 8.01 -9.94
CA ILE A 61 -1.50 9.02 -9.16
C ILE A 61 0.02 8.85 -9.39
N LEU A 62 0.54 7.61 -9.43
CA LEU A 62 1.95 7.32 -9.74
C LEU A 62 2.37 7.82 -11.11
N GLU A 63 1.49 7.73 -12.12
CA GLU A 63 1.78 8.25 -13.46
C GLU A 63 2.05 9.76 -13.45
N GLN A 64 1.43 10.53 -12.53
CA GLN A 64 1.63 11.98 -12.44
C GLN A 64 3.03 12.37 -11.95
N VAL A 65 3.78 11.46 -11.35
CA VAL A 65 5.11 11.76 -10.79
C VAL A 65 6.26 11.19 -11.63
N LYS A 66 5.99 10.49 -12.72
CA LYS A 66 7.02 9.87 -13.58
C LYS A 66 8.05 10.88 -14.08
N ASP A 67 7.61 11.98 -14.65
CA ASP A 67 8.51 12.99 -15.22
C ASP A 67 9.35 13.68 -14.12
N THR A 68 8.75 13.92 -12.96
CA THR A 68 9.46 14.49 -11.80
C THR A 68 10.55 13.53 -11.32
N LEU A 69 10.23 12.24 -11.20
CA LEU A 69 11.20 11.22 -10.79
C LEU A 69 12.29 11.02 -11.85
N ALA A 70 11.94 11.07 -13.13
CA ALA A 70 12.93 10.98 -14.21
C ALA A 70 13.93 12.16 -14.17
N ALA A 71 13.46 13.38 -13.87
CA ALA A 71 14.33 14.54 -13.68
C ALA A 71 15.24 14.41 -12.44
N GLU A 72 14.86 13.63 -11.43
CA GLU A 72 15.66 13.29 -10.26
C GLU A 72 16.54 12.03 -10.45
N GLY A 73 16.54 11.43 -11.66
CA GLY A 73 17.42 10.30 -12.01
C GLY A 73 16.78 8.92 -11.84
N TYR A 74 15.46 8.81 -11.66
CA TYR A 74 14.76 7.54 -11.45
C TYR A 74 13.83 7.17 -12.61
N ASP A 75 13.87 5.90 -13.05
CA ASP A 75 12.92 5.28 -13.97
C ASP A 75 11.81 4.60 -13.18
N LEU A 76 10.66 5.26 -13.01
CA LEU A 76 9.52 4.71 -12.30
C LEU A 76 8.83 3.61 -13.12
N GLN A 77 8.91 2.38 -12.63
CA GLN A 77 8.23 1.21 -13.18
C GLN A 77 7.07 0.80 -12.26
N ILE A 78 5.85 0.98 -12.74
CA ILE A 78 4.62 0.65 -12.01
C ILE A 78 4.24 -0.79 -12.32
N VAL A 79 4.06 -1.61 -11.28
CA VAL A 79 3.59 -2.99 -11.35
C VAL A 79 2.18 -3.06 -10.78
N ILE A 80 1.20 -3.42 -11.61
CA ILE A 80 -0.20 -3.49 -11.18
C ILE A 80 -0.49 -4.81 -10.49
N TYR A 81 -1.23 -4.72 -9.39
CA TYR A 81 -1.76 -5.85 -8.63
C TYR A 81 -3.26 -5.68 -8.43
N ASP A 82 -4.00 -6.77 -8.55
CA ASP A 82 -5.45 -6.79 -8.37
C ASP A 82 -5.85 -7.18 -6.94
N ASP A 83 -4.93 -7.74 -6.15
CA ASP A 83 -5.12 -8.16 -4.76
C ASP A 83 -4.23 -7.37 -3.78
N TYR A 84 -4.48 -7.54 -2.47
CA TYR A 84 -3.72 -6.85 -1.42
C TYR A 84 -2.55 -7.65 -0.83
N VAL A 85 -2.41 -8.94 -1.16
CA VAL A 85 -1.39 -9.84 -0.59
C VAL A 85 -0.09 -9.76 -1.38
N LEU A 86 -0.18 -9.92 -2.70
CA LEU A 86 0.98 -9.99 -3.58
C LEU A 86 1.88 -8.74 -3.56
N PRO A 87 1.37 -7.49 -3.51
CA PRO A 87 2.26 -6.33 -3.50
C PRO A 87 3.13 -6.25 -2.23
N ASN A 88 2.66 -6.73 -1.08
CA ASN A 88 3.47 -6.80 0.14
C ASN A 88 4.46 -7.97 0.10
N GLN A 89 4.07 -9.12 -0.43
CA GLN A 89 5.00 -10.25 -0.65
C GLN A 89 6.14 -9.85 -1.59
N SER A 90 5.82 -9.20 -2.72
CA SER A 90 6.81 -8.72 -3.69
C SER A 90 7.71 -7.60 -3.15
N LEU A 91 7.20 -6.80 -2.21
CA LEU A 91 8.04 -5.83 -1.50
C LEU A 91 8.98 -6.51 -0.50
N ALA A 92 8.47 -7.47 0.26
CA ALA A 92 9.25 -8.20 1.26
C ALA A 92 10.37 -9.04 0.64
N ASP A 93 10.14 -9.66 -0.52
CA ASP A 93 11.15 -10.47 -1.23
C ASP A 93 12.14 -9.64 -2.07
N GLY A 94 11.96 -8.31 -2.15
CA GLY A 94 12.84 -7.40 -2.88
C GLY A 94 12.54 -7.28 -4.38
N SER A 95 11.46 -7.87 -4.88
CA SER A 95 11.02 -7.71 -6.28
C SER A 95 10.50 -6.30 -6.58
N LEU A 96 10.07 -5.57 -5.56
CA LEU A 96 9.70 -4.17 -5.57
C LEU A 96 10.60 -3.34 -4.66
N ASP A 97 10.76 -2.06 -4.97
CA ASP A 97 11.42 -1.07 -4.09
C ASP A 97 10.42 -0.48 -3.09
N ALA A 98 9.16 -0.34 -3.49
CA ALA A 98 8.08 0.19 -2.67
C ALA A 98 6.73 -0.34 -3.16
N ASN A 99 5.69 -0.15 -2.36
CA ASN A 99 4.31 -0.25 -2.85
C ASN A 99 3.44 0.93 -2.43
N TYR A 100 2.28 1.04 -3.06
CA TYR A 100 1.30 2.09 -2.83
C TYR A 100 -0.08 1.56 -3.20
N PHE A 101 -0.82 1.02 -2.21
CA PHE A 101 -2.13 0.40 -2.40
C PHE A 101 -2.89 0.24 -1.08
N GLN A 102 -2.26 0.48 0.07
CA GLN A 102 -2.71 0.06 1.38
C GLN A 102 -2.63 1.19 2.41
N HIS A 103 -3.34 1.02 3.52
CA HIS A 103 -3.25 1.86 4.70
C HIS A 103 -2.48 1.19 5.84
N THR A 104 -2.09 1.96 6.85
CA THR A 104 -1.25 1.47 7.96
C THR A 104 -1.86 0.29 8.74
N PRO A 105 -3.16 0.25 9.09
CA PRO A 105 -3.72 -0.92 9.77
C PRO A 105 -3.57 -2.22 8.96
N TYR A 106 -3.78 -2.17 7.63
CA TYR A 106 -3.56 -3.34 6.78
C TYR A 106 -2.09 -3.78 6.77
N LEU A 107 -1.15 -2.84 6.61
CA LEU A 107 0.29 -3.13 6.65
C LEU A 107 0.68 -3.83 7.96
N ASN A 108 0.18 -3.33 9.10
CA ASN A 108 0.47 -3.90 10.42
C ASN A 108 -0.09 -5.33 10.55
N SER A 109 -1.34 -5.58 10.12
CA SER A 109 -1.96 -6.90 10.11
C SER A 109 -1.20 -7.87 9.20
N PHE A 110 -0.82 -7.40 7.99
CA PHE A 110 -0.01 -8.18 7.07
C PHE A 110 1.34 -8.59 7.69
N ASN A 111 2.06 -7.63 8.28
CA ASN A 111 3.34 -7.90 8.93
C ASN A 111 3.20 -8.94 10.06
N ALA A 112 2.19 -8.78 10.91
CA ALA A 112 1.93 -9.71 12.02
C ALA A 112 1.63 -11.13 11.53
N SER A 113 0.84 -11.25 10.46
CA SER A 113 0.40 -12.54 9.91
C SER A 113 1.48 -13.26 9.07
N ASN A 114 2.41 -12.50 8.45
CA ASN A 114 3.40 -13.03 7.53
C ASN A 114 4.84 -12.98 8.08
N GLY A 115 5.06 -12.40 9.27
CA GLY A 115 6.40 -12.28 9.87
C GLY A 115 7.32 -11.34 9.07
N THR A 116 6.75 -10.31 8.44
CA THR A 116 7.47 -9.27 7.72
C THR A 116 7.62 -8.00 8.56
N ASP A 117 8.48 -7.08 8.15
CA ASP A 117 8.78 -5.81 8.84
C ASP A 117 8.70 -4.60 7.91
N LEU A 118 7.75 -4.63 6.97
CA LEU A 118 7.49 -3.52 6.08
C LEU A 118 7.04 -2.27 6.85
N VAL A 119 7.42 -1.08 6.40
CA VAL A 119 7.16 0.18 7.09
C VAL A 119 6.51 1.22 6.18
N ALA A 120 5.74 2.13 6.79
CA ALA A 120 5.18 3.28 6.09
C ALA A 120 6.22 4.41 6.01
N ALA A 121 6.56 4.84 4.80
CA ALA A 121 7.44 5.99 4.58
C ALA A 121 6.68 7.32 4.57
N ALA A 122 5.44 7.34 4.05
CA ALA A 122 4.59 8.54 4.03
C ALA A 122 3.12 8.18 3.85
N LYS A 123 2.23 9.07 4.32
CA LYS A 123 0.80 9.08 4.01
C LYS A 123 0.56 9.97 2.79
N ILE A 124 -0.33 9.56 1.90
CA ILE A 124 -0.58 10.28 0.64
C ILE A 124 -2.04 10.69 0.50
N HIS A 125 -2.98 9.76 0.56
CA HIS A 125 -4.39 10.05 0.39
C HIS A 125 -5.27 9.16 1.24
N TYR A 126 -6.52 9.52 1.32
CA TYR A 126 -7.57 8.74 1.96
C TYR A 126 -8.66 8.40 0.95
N GLU A 127 -9.18 7.19 1.05
CA GLU A 127 -10.33 6.70 0.29
C GLU A 127 -11.43 6.32 1.26
N PRO A 128 -12.53 7.09 1.36
CA PRO A 128 -13.66 6.72 2.21
C PRO A 128 -14.26 5.38 1.81
N PHE A 129 -14.62 4.55 2.78
CA PHE A 129 -15.47 3.38 2.50
C PHE A 129 -16.86 3.82 2.10
N GLY A 130 -17.46 3.11 1.15
CA GLY A 130 -18.85 3.29 0.76
C GLY A 130 -19.69 2.06 1.02
N LEU A 131 -20.92 2.25 1.46
CA LEU A 131 -21.98 1.25 1.46
C LEU A 131 -22.76 1.37 0.15
N TYR A 132 -22.75 0.33 -0.67
CA TYR A 132 -23.42 0.30 -1.97
C TYR A 132 -24.52 -0.75 -2.00
N GLY A 133 -25.54 -0.55 -2.84
CA GLY A 133 -26.70 -1.44 -2.91
C GLY A 133 -26.95 -1.99 -4.31
N ASN A 134 -27.34 -3.26 -4.41
CA ASN A 134 -27.90 -3.83 -5.62
C ASN A 134 -29.42 -3.64 -5.64
N GLY A 135 -29.91 -2.64 -6.39
CA GLY A 135 -31.31 -2.31 -6.46
C GLY A 135 -31.89 -1.66 -5.19
N VAL A 136 -31.02 -1.10 -4.33
CA VAL A 136 -31.38 -0.34 -3.13
C VAL A 136 -31.01 1.11 -3.37
N SER A 137 -31.88 2.05 -3.01
CA SER A 137 -31.69 3.48 -3.29
C SER A 137 -31.36 4.34 -2.07
N SER A 138 -31.61 3.84 -0.86
CA SER A 138 -31.27 4.52 0.39
C SER A 138 -31.07 3.50 1.51
N VAL A 139 -30.41 3.89 2.60
CA VAL A 139 -30.25 3.02 3.79
C VAL A 139 -31.62 2.63 4.36
N ALA A 140 -32.63 3.51 4.29
CA ALA A 140 -33.98 3.23 4.79
C ALA A 140 -34.72 2.15 3.97
N ASP A 141 -34.28 1.88 2.74
CA ASP A 141 -34.89 0.86 1.87
C ASP A 141 -34.23 -0.54 2.04
N ILE A 142 -33.20 -0.65 2.89
CA ILE A 142 -32.55 -1.93 3.18
C ILE A 142 -33.50 -2.80 3.99
N ALA A 143 -33.83 -3.98 3.45
CA ALA A 143 -34.72 -4.94 4.12
C ALA A 143 -34.06 -5.47 5.41
N ALA A 144 -34.86 -5.75 6.44
CA ALA A 144 -34.35 -6.23 7.73
C ALA A 144 -33.61 -7.58 7.65
N ASP A 145 -33.83 -8.37 6.58
CA ASP A 145 -33.16 -9.65 6.31
C ASP A 145 -32.14 -9.56 5.15
N ALA A 146 -31.70 -8.33 4.82
CA ALA A 146 -30.75 -8.13 3.74
C ALA A 146 -29.39 -8.79 4.03
N THR A 147 -28.76 -9.29 2.97
CA THR A 147 -27.36 -9.69 3.03
C THR A 147 -26.46 -8.45 2.92
N ILE A 148 -25.48 -8.36 3.82
CA ILE A 148 -24.45 -7.30 3.85
C ILE A 148 -23.09 -7.94 3.58
N LEU A 149 -22.49 -7.65 2.43
CA LEU A 149 -21.17 -8.13 2.05
C LEU A 149 -20.11 -7.15 2.58
N ILE A 150 -19.03 -7.67 3.18
CA ILE A 150 -17.94 -6.86 3.71
C ILE A 150 -16.56 -7.48 3.36
N PRO A 151 -15.45 -6.72 3.36
CA PRO A 151 -14.11 -7.28 3.26
C PRO A 151 -13.81 -8.23 4.43
N ALA A 152 -13.02 -9.29 4.19
CA ALA A 152 -12.73 -10.34 5.17
C ALA A 152 -11.33 -10.23 5.82
N ASP A 153 -10.47 -9.31 5.36
CA ASP A 153 -9.19 -9.10 6.05
C ASP A 153 -9.40 -8.32 7.34
N ASP A 154 -8.64 -8.66 8.40
CA ASP A 154 -8.85 -8.17 9.77
C ASP A 154 -9.07 -6.65 9.86
N SER A 155 -8.29 -5.88 9.11
CA SER A 155 -8.33 -4.42 9.19
C SER A 155 -9.53 -3.82 8.45
N ASN A 156 -9.86 -4.34 7.28
CA ASN A 156 -11.01 -3.86 6.49
C ASN A 156 -12.34 -4.45 6.97
N GLU A 157 -12.37 -5.69 7.50
CA GLU A 157 -13.53 -6.22 8.21
C GLU A 157 -13.89 -5.32 9.40
N THR A 158 -12.90 -5.02 10.26
CA THR A 158 -13.09 -4.08 11.37
C THR A 158 -13.63 -2.74 10.90
N ARG A 159 -13.02 -2.14 9.87
CA ARG A 159 -13.42 -0.84 9.33
C ARG A 159 -14.86 -0.87 8.80
N ALA A 160 -15.22 -1.90 8.04
CA ALA A 160 -16.57 -2.08 7.52
C ALA A 160 -17.60 -2.23 8.65
N LEU A 161 -17.28 -3.04 9.65
CA LEU A 161 -18.14 -3.25 10.80
C LEU A 161 -18.33 -1.97 11.62
N LEU A 162 -17.34 -1.09 11.73
CA LEU A 162 -17.47 0.20 12.41
C LEU A 162 -18.35 1.23 11.67
N LEU A 163 -18.52 1.08 10.35
CA LEU A 163 -19.43 1.91 9.56
C LEU A 163 -20.91 1.52 9.76
N LEU A 164 -21.22 0.22 9.81
CA LEU A 164 -22.60 -0.29 9.81
C LEU A 164 -23.46 0.17 11.00
N PRO A 165 -22.94 0.31 12.25
CA PRO A 165 -23.72 0.86 13.37
C PRO A 165 -24.12 2.32 13.20
N GLN A 166 -23.32 3.12 12.48
CA GLN A 166 -23.61 4.53 12.21
C GLN A 166 -24.88 4.66 11.38
N GLU A 167 -25.13 3.68 10.53
CA GLU A 167 -26.31 3.57 9.67
C GLU A 167 -27.45 2.78 10.34
N GLY A 168 -27.25 2.32 11.58
CA GLY A 168 -28.27 1.58 12.33
C GLY A 168 -28.49 0.14 11.88
N LEU A 169 -27.59 -0.42 11.05
CA LEU A 169 -27.72 -1.75 10.45
C LEU A 169 -27.34 -2.91 11.38
N ILE A 170 -26.37 -2.67 12.28
CA ILE A 170 -25.96 -3.68 13.29
C ILE A 170 -25.67 -2.98 14.62
N GLU A 171 -25.41 -3.77 15.67
CA GLU A 171 -24.86 -3.29 16.95
C GLU A 171 -23.56 -4.01 17.25
N LEU A 172 -22.56 -3.24 17.69
CA LEU A 172 -21.25 -3.72 18.14
C LEU A 172 -21.08 -3.47 19.65
N PRO A 173 -20.08 -4.10 20.31
CA PRO A 173 -19.71 -3.74 21.66
C PRO A 173 -19.37 -2.26 21.79
N ALA A 174 -19.70 -1.67 22.94
CA ALA A 174 -19.50 -0.22 23.18
C ALA A 174 -18.03 0.22 23.11
N ASP A 175 -17.08 -0.70 23.22
CA ASP A 175 -15.63 -0.50 23.15
C ASP A 175 -15.04 -0.94 21.78
N ALA A 176 -15.88 -1.22 20.79
CA ALA A 176 -15.44 -1.51 19.43
C ALA A 176 -14.68 -0.31 18.84
N SER A 177 -13.50 -0.57 18.29
CA SER A 177 -12.64 0.46 17.71
C SER A 177 -11.67 -0.12 16.68
N ALA A 178 -11.11 0.73 15.83
CA ALA A 178 -10.09 0.33 14.87
C ALA A 178 -8.81 -0.24 15.53
N GLU A 179 -8.48 0.23 16.74
CA GLU A 179 -7.31 -0.22 17.50
C GLU A 179 -7.53 -1.61 18.10
N LYS A 180 -8.72 -1.86 18.64
CA LYS A 180 -9.07 -3.15 19.25
C LYS A 180 -9.27 -4.25 18.21
N GLY A 181 -9.76 -3.89 17.03
CA GLY A 181 -10.25 -4.82 16.03
C GLY A 181 -11.61 -5.41 16.42
N VAL A 182 -12.45 -5.66 15.43
CA VAL A 182 -13.73 -6.39 15.57
C VAL A 182 -13.94 -7.24 14.33
N THR A 183 -14.60 -8.38 14.53
CA THR A 183 -14.98 -9.32 13.48
C THR A 183 -16.49 -9.54 13.49
N THR A 184 -17.02 -10.24 12.50
CA THR A 184 -18.44 -10.64 12.48
C THR A 184 -18.87 -11.45 13.71
N LEU A 185 -17.91 -12.09 14.41
CA LEU A 185 -18.17 -12.82 15.67
C LEU A 185 -18.47 -11.91 16.85
N ASP A 186 -18.09 -10.63 16.77
CA ASP A 186 -18.29 -9.63 17.80
C ASP A 186 -19.63 -8.86 17.65
N ILE A 187 -20.40 -9.13 16.60
CA ILE A 187 -21.71 -8.50 16.38
C ILE A 187 -22.66 -8.86 17.53
N VAL A 188 -23.12 -7.84 18.26
CA VAL A 188 -24.06 -8.00 19.40
C VAL A 188 -25.48 -8.24 18.89
N ASP A 189 -25.89 -7.47 17.89
CA ASP A 189 -27.18 -7.62 17.21
C ASP A 189 -27.03 -7.29 15.73
N ALA A 190 -27.25 -8.29 14.90
CA ALA A 190 -27.24 -8.14 13.45
C ALA A 190 -28.56 -7.56 12.90
N LYS A 191 -29.55 -7.29 13.75
CA LYS A 191 -30.88 -6.76 13.39
C LYS A 191 -31.61 -7.55 12.27
N GLY A 192 -31.25 -8.83 12.15
CA GLY A 192 -31.77 -9.74 11.14
C GLY A 192 -30.94 -9.84 9.87
N HIS A 193 -29.94 -8.98 9.69
CA HIS A 193 -29.06 -9.01 8.52
C HIS A 193 -28.11 -10.22 8.54
N ASP A 194 -27.77 -10.71 7.35
CA ASP A 194 -26.77 -11.74 7.11
C ASP A 194 -25.46 -11.06 6.68
N VAL A 195 -24.53 -10.85 7.62
CA VAL A 195 -23.25 -10.17 7.36
C VAL A 195 -22.20 -11.18 6.91
N GLN A 196 -21.76 -11.07 5.66
CA GLN A 196 -20.87 -12.03 5.01
C GLN A 196 -19.50 -11.41 4.67
N PRO A 197 -18.42 -11.81 5.35
CA PRO A 197 -17.07 -11.39 4.99
C PRO A 197 -16.59 -12.16 3.73
N LEU A 198 -16.05 -11.41 2.77
CA LEU A 198 -15.52 -11.91 1.50
C LEU A 198 -14.14 -11.29 1.20
N GLN A 199 -13.37 -11.93 0.36
CA GLN A 199 -12.12 -11.35 -0.13
C GLN A 199 -12.40 -9.99 -0.79
N ALA A 200 -11.68 -8.93 -0.39
CA ALA A 200 -12.02 -7.53 -0.68
C ALA A 200 -12.18 -7.22 -2.18
N ASP A 201 -11.30 -7.78 -3.03
CA ASP A 201 -11.34 -7.64 -4.49
C ASP A 201 -12.58 -8.29 -5.13
N THR A 202 -13.19 -9.27 -4.45
CA THR A 202 -14.37 -9.98 -4.97
C THR A 202 -15.69 -9.30 -4.61
N VAL A 203 -15.71 -8.43 -3.58
CA VAL A 203 -16.94 -7.83 -3.04
C VAL A 203 -17.75 -7.08 -4.11
N PRO A 204 -17.16 -6.21 -4.97
CA PRO A 204 -17.93 -5.50 -5.99
C PRO A 204 -18.62 -6.45 -7.00
N ALA A 205 -17.90 -7.48 -7.44
CA ALA A 205 -18.42 -8.46 -8.38
C ALA A 205 -19.54 -9.31 -7.74
N GLN A 206 -19.37 -9.66 -6.47
CA GLN A 206 -20.42 -10.39 -5.72
C GLN A 206 -21.67 -9.52 -5.53
N LEU A 207 -21.53 -8.24 -5.19
CA LEU A 207 -22.65 -7.32 -5.11
C LEU A 207 -23.40 -7.24 -6.45
N ALA A 208 -22.68 -7.04 -7.56
CA ALA A 208 -23.29 -6.93 -8.90
C ALA A 208 -24.04 -8.19 -9.33
N ASN A 209 -23.61 -9.38 -8.89
CA ASN A 209 -24.20 -10.67 -9.21
C ASN A 209 -25.15 -11.21 -8.12
N SER A 210 -25.36 -10.46 -7.03
CA SER A 210 -26.26 -10.84 -5.94
C SER A 210 -27.73 -10.62 -6.27
N ASN A 211 -28.61 -11.08 -5.39
CA ASN A 211 -30.03 -10.76 -5.49
C ASN A 211 -30.27 -9.26 -5.22
N PRO A 212 -31.27 -8.64 -5.85
CA PRO A 212 -31.73 -7.32 -5.49
C PRO A 212 -32.03 -7.22 -3.98
N GLY A 213 -31.62 -6.12 -3.36
CA GLY A 213 -31.73 -5.92 -1.91
C GLY A 213 -30.43 -6.20 -1.14
N THR A 214 -29.45 -6.88 -1.75
CA THR A 214 -28.11 -7.05 -1.17
C THR A 214 -27.39 -5.71 -1.13
N VAL A 215 -26.63 -5.45 -0.04
CA VAL A 215 -25.76 -4.30 0.09
C VAL A 215 -24.31 -4.73 0.39
N ALA A 216 -23.35 -3.86 0.14
CA ALA A 216 -21.93 -4.17 0.39
C ALA A 216 -21.16 -2.94 0.86
N VAL A 217 -20.28 -3.13 1.82
CA VAL A 217 -19.23 -2.15 2.15
C VAL A 217 -18.01 -2.45 1.29
N ILE A 218 -17.57 -1.48 0.51
CA ILE A 218 -16.53 -1.68 -0.52
C ILE A 218 -15.39 -0.69 -0.32
N ASN A 219 -14.15 -1.18 -0.41
CA ASN A 219 -12.94 -0.36 -0.43
C ASN A 219 -12.94 0.63 -1.60
N GLY A 220 -12.50 1.87 -1.39
CA GLY A 220 -12.57 2.94 -2.38
C GLY A 220 -11.94 2.59 -3.71
N ASN A 221 -10.73 1.99 -3.74
CA ASN A 221 -10.09 1.57 -4.99
C ASN A 221 -10.89 0.50 -5.74
N TYR A 222 -11.47 -0.49 -5.04
CA TYR A 222 -12.28 -1.52 -5.68
C TYR A 222 -13.63 -0.98 -6.15
N ALA A 223 -14.21 -0.01 -5.45
CA ALA A 223 -15.40 0.70 -5.92
C ALA A 223 -15.09 1.44 -7.23
N LEU A 224 -14.01 2.21 -7.28
CA LEU A 224 -13.56 2.91 -8.48
C LEU A 224 -13.27 1.95 -9.65
N GLN A 225 -12.59 0.82 -9.41
CA GLN A 225 -12.32 -0.20 -10.43
C GLN A 225 -13.60 -0.82 -10.98
N ALA A 226 -14.63 -0.97 -10.16
CA ALA A 226 -15.94 -1.47 -10.56
C ALA A 226 -16.83 -0.40 -11.22
N GLY A 227 -16.35 0.85 -11.36
CA GLY A 227 -17.11 1.97 -11.92
C GLY A 227 -18.18 2.52 -10.97
N LEU A 228 -18.08 2.23 -9.68
CA LEU A 228 -18.93 2.82 -8.64
C LEU A 228 -18.37 4.18 -8.21
N HIS A 229 -19.24 5.17 -8.09
CA HIS A 229 -18.88 6.51 -7.65
C HIS A 229 -19.30 6.76 -6.21
N ALA A 230 -18.67 7.73 -5.54
CA ALA A 230 -19.09 8.14 -4.19
C ALA A 230 -20.55 8.59 -4.13
N SER A 231 -21.07 9.15 -5.24
CA SER A 231 -22.49 9.52 -5.38
C SER A 231 -23.47 8.35 -5.45
N ASP A 232 -22.98 7.14 -5.72
CA ASP A 232 -23.80 5.93 -5.81
C ASP A 232 -23.89 5.22 -4.46
N ALA A 233 -23.08 5.63 -3.49
CA ALA A 233 -23.08 5.07 -2.14
C ALA A 233 -24.36 5.46 -1.38
N LEU A 234 -24.95 4.48 -0.68
CA LEU A 234 -26.07 4.68 0.25
C LEU A 234 -25.61 5.43 1.51
N ALA A 235 -24.39 5.16 1.94
CA ALA A 235 -23.65 5.83 3.00
C ALA A 235 -22.16 5.81 2.68
N ILE A 236 -21.44 6.80 3.20
CA ILE A 236 -20.00 6.95 2.99
C ILE A 236 -19.32 7.34 4.30
N GLU A 237 -18.15 6.77 4.56
CA GLU A 237 -17.33 7.08 5.72
C GLU A 237 -16.91 8.57 5.74
N ASP A 238 -16.93 9.20 6.93
CA ASP A 238 -16.57 10.61 7.07
C ASP A 238 -15.07 10.85 6.79
N ALA A 239 -14.80 11.60 5.72
CA ALA A 239 -13.44 11.93 5.30
C ALA A 239 -12.78 13.01 6.19
N SER A 240 -13.52 13.68 7.07
CA SER A 240 -13.02 14.74 7.97
C SER A 240 -12.60 14.22 9.34
N GLY A 241 -12.92 12.96 9.67
CA GLY A 241 -12.71 12.36 10.98
C GLY A 241 -11.35 11.69 11.17
N ASP A 242 -11.19 11.02 12.32
CA ASP A 242 -9.98 10.23 12.66
C ASP A 242 -9.75 9.08 11.69
N ALA A 243 -10.80 8.59 11.02
CA ALA A 243 -10.73 7.57 10.00
C ALA A 243 -9.78 7.96 8.86
N ALA A 244 -9.83 9.22 8.39
CA ALA A 244 -8.96 9.71 7.33
C ALA A 244 -7.48 9.61 7.69
N GLN A 245 -7.12 9.81 8.95
CA GLN A 245 -5.75 9.69 9.42
C GLN A 245 -5.34 8.23 9.67
N THR A 246 -6.26 7.41 10.17
CA THR A 246 -6.03 5.99 10.49
C THR A 246 -5.88 5.17 9.22
N TYR A 247 -6.79 5.35 8.26
CA TYR A 247 -6.86 4.59 7.01
C TYR A 247 -6.27 5.31 5.79
N ALA A 248 -5.39 6.29 6.07
CA ALA A 248 -4.61 6.94 5.03
C ALA A 248 -3.80 5.92 4.22
N ASN A 249 -3.88 5.99 2.90
CA ASN A 249 -3.05 5.21 1.99
C ASN A 249 -1.62 5.70 2.01
N ILE A 250 -0.69 4.76 2.08
CA ILE A 250 0.73 4.99 2.37
C ILE A 250 1.65 4.54 1.24
N VAL A 251 2.79 5.19 1.17
CA VAL A 251 3.98 4.61 0.55
C VAL A 251 4.60 3.65 1.56
N ALA A 252 4.68 2.37 1.23
CA ALA A 252 5.38 1.38 2.05
C ALA A 252 6.70 0.95 1.40
N CYS A 253 7.69 0.66 2.24
CA CYS A 253 9.01 0.15 1.86
C CYS A 253 9.52 -0.86 2.90
N ARG A 254 10.67 -1.48 2.66
CA ARG A 254 11.32 -2.35 3.66
C ARG A 254 11.89 -1.49 4.81
N ALA A 255 11.89 -2.04 6.02
CA ALA A 255 12.46 -1.37 7.19
C ALA A 255 13.93 -0.98 6.97
N GLY A 256 14.27 0.26 7.32
CA GLY A 256 15.60 0.84 7.12
C GLY A 256 15.82 1.52 5.76
N GLU A 257 14.86 1.38 4.83
CA GLU A 257 14.93 2.04 3.50
C GLU A 257 14.14 3.34 3.44
N GLU A 258 13.34 3.67 4.45
CA GLU A 258 12.45 4.83 4.47
C GLU A 258 13.18 6.15 4.24
N SER A 259 14.45 6.25 4.68
CA SER A 259 15.29 7.43 4.50
C SER A 259 16.21 7.36 3.28
N SER A 260 16.10 6.33 2.44
CA SER A 260 16.90 6.23 1.22
C SER A 260 16.55 7.34 0.23
N ALA A 261 17.52 7.78 -0.56
CA ALA A 261 17.30 8.83 -1.55
C ALA A 261 16.17 8.47 -2.53
N LYS A 262 16.10 7.20 -2.95
CA LYS A 262 15.07 6.66 -3.84
C LYS A 262 13.67 6.80 -3.26
N ILE A 263 13.46 6.37 -2.01
CA ILE A 263 12.15 6.44 -1.34
C ILE A 263 11.78 7.89 -1.05
N GLN A 264 12.71 8.71 -0.60
CA GLN A 264 12.45 10.13 -0.31
C GLN A 264 12.17 10.96 -1.55
N ALA A 265 12.83 10.70 -2.68
CA ALA A 265 12.49 11.30 -3.97
C ALA A 265 11.03 11.01 -4.37
N ARG A 266 10.61 9.76 -4.22
CA ARG A 266 9.24 9.34 -4.48
C ARG A 266 8.24 10.02 -3.54
N VAL A 267 8.49 10.02 -2.23
CA VAL A 267 7.60 10.67 -1.24
C VAL A 267 7.41 12.15 -1.58
N LYS A 268 8.51 12.86 -1.82
CA LYS A 268 8.48 14.29 -2.19
C LYS A 268 7.70 14.55 -3.47
N ALA A 269 7.88 13.70 -4.50
CA ALA A 269 7.14 13.84 -5.76
C ALA A 269 5.63 13.64 -5.54
N HIS A 270 5.23 12.65 -4.70
CA HIS A 270 3.82 12.38 -4.39
C HIS A 270 3.17 13.50 -3.58
N GLN A 271 3.89 14.09 -2.63
CA GLN A 271 3.40 15.17 -1.77
C GLN A 271 3.56 16.56 -2.41
N SER A 272 3.37 16.64 -3.73
CA SER A 272 3.44 17.89 -4.49
C SER A 272 2.05 18.51 -4.71
N ASP A 273 2.01 19.84 -4.84
CA ASP A 273 0.78 20.56 -5.19
C ASP A 273 0.13 20.04 -6.48
N ALA A 274 0.95 19.63 -7.46
CA ALA A 274 0.46 19.07 -8.71
C ALA A 274 -0.31 17.75 -8.52
N VAL A 275 0.18 16.87 -7.65
CA VAL A 275 -0.51 15.61 -7.30
C VAL A 275 -1.79 15.90 -6.53
N LYS A 276 -1.76 16.83 -5.58
CA LYS A 276 -2.95 17.26 -4.84
C LYS A 276 -4.03 17.79 -5.79
N GLU A 277 -3.67 18.69 -6.69
CA GLU A 277 -4.60 19.24 -7.68
C GLU A 277 -5.15 18.15 -8.62
N TYR A 278 -4.33 17.19 -9.03
CA TYR A 278 -4.76 16.05 -9.82
C TYR A 278 -5.81 15.21 -9.08
N ILE A 279 -5.54 14.86 -7.81
CA ILE A 279 -6.47 14.09 -6.97
C ILE A 279 -7.81 14.81 -6.85
N GLU A 280 -7.80 16.09 -6.48
CA GLU A 280 -9.01 16.89 -6.28
C GLU A 280 -9.86 16.99 -7.55
N LYS A 281 -9.24 17.20 -8.71
CA LYS A 281 -9.94 17.31 -10.00
C LYS A 281 -10.46 15.98 -10.53
N THR A 282 -9.70 14.89 -10.32
CA THR A 282 -9.99 13.60 -10.96
C THR A 282 -11.04 12.81 -10.20
N TYR A 283 -10.93 12.79 -8.85
CA TYR A 283 -11.72 11.84 -8.05
C TYR A 283 -12.89 12.49 -7.31
N ASN A 284 -13.03 13.82 -7.36
CA ASN A 284 -14.20 14.56 -6.85
C ASN A 284 -14.67 14.08 -5.46
N GLY A 285 -13.73 13.90 -4.53
CA GLY A 285 -13.99 13.47 -3.14
C GLY A 285 -13.96 11.96 -2.89
N ALA A 286 -13.95 11.10 -3.92
CA ALA A 286 -13.74 9.67 -3.74
C ALA A 286 -12.30 9.35 -3.30
N VAL A 287 -11.37 10.24 -3.55
CA VAL A 287 -9.98 10.23 -3.08
C VAL A 287 -9.65 11.61 -2.55
N VAL A 288 -9.07 11.70 -1.37
CA VAL A 288 -8.76 12.96 -0.68
C VAL A 288 -7.28 13.00 -0.34
N ALA A 289 -6.55 13.98 -0.87
CA ALA A 289 -5.15 14.20 -0.49
C ALA A 289 -5.05 14.63 0.99
N ILE A 290 -4.06 14.09 1.72
CA ILE A 290 -3.92 14.33 3.17
C ILE A 290 -2.53 14.83 3.58
N PHE A 291 -1.78 15.42 2.67
CA PHE A 291 -0.46 16.05 2.89
C PHE A 291 -0.48 17.54 2.64
#